data_618abbbc66c7b79320fe67b37383ebc0
#
_entry.id   618abbbc66c7b79320fe67b37383ebc0
#
_cell.length_a   1.000
_cell.length_b   1.000
_cell.length_c   1.000
_cell.angle_alpha   90.00
_cell.angle_beta   90.00
_cell.angle_gamma   90.00
#
_symmetry.space_group_name_H-M   'P 1'
#
loop_
_entity.id
_entity.type
_entity.pdbx_description
1 polymer ?
#
loop_
_entity_poly.entity_id
_entity_poly.type
_entity_poly.pdbx_seq_one_letter_code
_entity_poly.pdbx_strand_id
1 'polypeptide(L)'
;MKQFFKFMFASCLGVFLSTVLFIIISIGIITAIATSSNKEVVIDDNSVLVLSFDKPIYDREINEFSEVFNVMSGEMDMSPTVGLTEFIEVINKAKTDSKIKAIMLDLSFLQTNGWATVDDMRKALLDFKSSGKKIYAYSDMCMQNAYYLASAADEIYLNPAGMLALTGLGADVMYLKDFLTKFDIDVDLVRPANNAYKSAGEMFVSNKMSQANREQVKAYLNSIWNHIAKNIAESRKIDVDILNDKVSKLEAFLPEDAVKAKLIDKLMFKTDVEDLITKQVNGKQNPQGKINFVKYSKYRNSIPTIHSRSSENIAIIYAFGDVKQGKGNALSIGGETIVRSIQKAVADKSVKAIVLRVNSPGGDAIASELITNEVIKAKKVKPVIVSMGDVAASAGYEMASNATKIVASPITITGSIGVFGVIPNFGKLLRNKLGVTFDTVQTHANSNMFSPTRPMSKEARMVMQRNVENFYQTFISRVAQGRNLTTDFVDSIARGRVWSGEDAKQLGLIDEIGGLNKALEVAAKEAKLASYGVITFPKQSDIMTQIINALSGTDEMKLYSSKTAENYSILQQLQDASQMQGVQKRLPYVISF
;
A
#
# COMPACT_ATOMS: atom_id res chain seq x y z
N MET A 1 55.09 19.55 -27.97
CA MET A 1 53.68 19.77 -28.34
C MET A 1 53.07 18.66 -29.23
N LYS A 2 53.65 18.27 -30.38
CA LYS A 2 53.07 17.24 -31.26
C LYS A 2 52.83 15.87 -30.57
N GLN A 3 53.73 15.40 -29.71
CA GLN A 3 53.57 14.12 -28.97
C GLN A 3 52.47 14.21 -27.91
N PHE A 4 52.33 15.34 -27.21
CA PHE A 4 51.26 15.55 -26.23
C PHE A 4 49.88 15.45 -26.88
N PHE A 5 49.65 16.14 -27.99
CA PHE A 5 48.36 16.04 -28.72
C PHE A 5 48.08 14.64 -29.26
N LYS A 6 49.13 13.90 -29.69
CA LYS A 6 48.99 12.52 -30.15
C LYS A 6 48.52 11.59 -29.03
N PHE A 7 49.09 11.70 -27.82
CA PHE A 7 48.65 10.90 -26.67
C PHE A 7 47.29 11.33 -26.15
N MET A 8 47.00 12.62 -26.12
CA MET A 8 45.69 13.14 -25.75
C MET A 8 44.60 12.60 -26.70
N PHE A 9 44.83 12.67 -28.03
CA PHE A 9 43.88 12.10 -29.02
C PHE A 9 43.73 10.60 -28.89
N ALA A 10 44.81 9.86 -28.65
CA ALA A 10 44.77 8.42 -28.46
C ALA A 10 43.96 8.03 -27.19
N SER A 11 44.14 8.77 -26.08
CA SER A 11 43.36 8.58 -24.86
C SER A 11 41.88 8.91 -25.05
N CYS A 12 41.54 10.01 -25.68
CA CYS A 12 40.16 10.37 -25.99
C CYS A 12 39.49 9.32 -26.90
N LEU A 13 40.20 8.85 -27.93
CA LEU A 13 39.70 7.79 -28.80
C LEU A 13 39.55 6.46 -28.05
N GLY A 14 40.47 6.12 -27.15
CA GLY A 14 40.40 4.93 -26.31
C GLY A 14 39.18 4.94 -25.38
N VAL A 15 38.95 6.08 -24.70
CA VAL A 15 37.75 6.27 -23.86
C VAL A 15 36.47 6.20 -24.69
N PHE A 16 36.44 6.85 -25.84
CA PHE A 16 35.28 6.80 -26.74
C PHE A 16 34.96 5.35 -27.19
N LEU A 17 35.97 4.61 -27.68
CA LEU A 17 35.81 3.24 -28.12
C LEU A 17 35.38 2.32 -26.98
N SER A 18 35.95 2.48 -25.78
CA SER A 18 35.55 1.68 -24.60
C SER A 18 34.11 1.98 -24.17
N THR A 19 33.69 3.26 -24.24
CA THR A 19 32.29 3.64 -23.95
C THR A 19 31.33 3.06 -24.97
N VAL A 20 31.67 3.13 -26.28
CA VAL A 20 30.83 2.49 -27.33
C VAL A 20 30.74 1.00 -27.16
N LEU A 21 31.87 0.32 -26.86
CA LEU A 21 31.89 -1.11 -26.61
C LEU A 21 31.03 -1.47 -25.39
N PHE A 22 31.14 -0.73 -24.31
CA PHE A 22 30.32 -0.91 -23.12
C PHE A 22 28.82 -0.77 -23.42
N ILE A 23 28.45 0.24 -24.21
CA ILE A 23 27.04 0.44 -24.65
C ILE A 23 26.56 -0.76 -25.49
N ILE A 24 27.38 -1.25 -26.43
CA ILE A 24 27.03 -2.41 -27.29
C ILE A 24 26.84 -3.67 -26.43
N ILE A 25 27.75 -3.92 -25.49
CA ILE A 25 27.65 -5.05 -24.56
C ILE A 25 26.39 -4.93 -23.70
N SER A 26 26.12 -3.73 -23.17
CA SER A 26 24.92 -3.47 -22.36
C SER A 26 23.64 -3.70 -23.14
N ILE A 27 23.56 -3.19 -24.39
CA ILE A 27 22.43 -3.44 -25.30
C ILE A 27 22.30 -4.96 -25.58
N GLY A 28 23.41 -5.65 -25.82
CA GLY A 28 23.43 -7.09 -26.05
C GLY A 28 22.87 -7.88 -24.85
N ILE A 29 23.30 -7.55 -23.64
CA ILE A 29 22.78 -8.14 -22.39
C ILE A 29 21.28 -7.85 -22.21
N ILE A 30 20.86 -6.60 -22.39
CA ILE A 30 19.47 -6.19 -22.27
C ILE A 30 18.60 -6.91 -23.30
N THR A 31 19.07 -7.02 -24.54
CA THR A 31 18.35 -7.72 -25.60
C THR A 31 18.26 -9.24 -25.31
N ALA A 32 19.31 -9.84 -24.79
CA ALA A 32 19.31 -11.25 -24.37
C ALA A 32 18.32 -11.51 -23.22
N ILE A 33 18.23 -10.61 -22.24
CA ILE A 33 17.27 -10.67 -21.15
C ILE A 33 15.84 -10.52 -21.70
N ALA A 34 15.59 -9.52 -22.55
CA ALA A 34 14.27 -9.27 -23.14
C ALA A 34 13.78 -10.42 -24.03
N THR A 35 14.68 -11.07 -24.79
CA THR A 35 14.32 -12.24 -25.61
C THR A 35 14.19 -13.52 -24.80
N SER A 36 14.89 -13.64 -23.67
CA SER A 36 14.74 -14.77 -22.74
C SER A 36 13.37 -14.78 -22.05
N SER A 37 12.77 -13.60 -21.84
CA SER A 37 11.43 -13.47 -21.22
C SER A 37 10.29 -13.92 -22.14
N ASN A 38 10.52 -14.09 -23.43
CA ASN A 38 9.48 -14.49 -24.41
C ASN A 38 9.37 -16.02 -24.63
N LYS A 39 10.08 -16.85 -23.85
CA LYS A 39 9.86 -18.29 -23.90
C LYS A 39 8.54 -18.64 -23.22
N GLU A 40 7.67 -19.35 -23.95
CA GLU A 40 6.43 -19.88 -23.38
C GLU A 40 6.75 -20.75 -22.15
N VAL A 41 6.26 -20.32 -20.97
CA VAL A 41 6.51 -21.03 -19.72
C VAL A 41 5.56 -22.20 -19.65
N VAL A 42 6.07 -23.41 -19.83
CA VAL A 42 5.28 -24.64 -19.72
C VAL A 42 5.19 -25.04 -18.26
N ILE A 43 3.98 -25.30 -17.80
CA ILE A 43 3.68 -25.91 -16.50
C ILE A 43 3.45 -27.40 -16.72
N ASP A 44 4.17 -28.20 -15.99
CA ASP A 44 4.04 -29.65 -16.04
C ASP A 44 2.76 -30.12 -15.33
N ASP A 45 2.27 -31.29 -15.72
CA ASP A 45 1.20 -31.96 -15.01
C ASP A 45 1.65 -32.31 -13.58
N ASN A 46 0.69 -32.51 -12.68
CA ASN A 46 0.97 -32.87 -11.28
C ASN A 46 1.83 -31.83 -10.53
N SER A 47 1.50 -30.57 -10.70
CA SER A 47 2.21 -29.46 -10.07
C SER A 47 1.54 -29.00 -8.78
N VAL A 48 2.36 -28.58 -7.82
CA VAL A 48 1.97 -27.86 -6.60
C VAL A 48 2.46 -26.42 -6.73
N LEU A 49 1.54 -25.46 -6.64
CA LEU A 49 1.87 -24.05 -6.70
C LEU A 49 2.44 -23.59 -5.35
N VAL A 50 3.70 -23.14 -5.35
CA VAL A 50 4.37 -22.61 -4.16
C VAL A 50 4.23 -21.09 -4.14
N LEU A 51 3.63 -20.57 -3.08
CA LEU A 51 3.47 -19.16 -2.80
C LEU A 51 4.42 -18.77 -1.67
N SER A 52 5.47 -18.04 -1.99
CA SER A 52 6.42 -17.44 -1.06
C SER A 52 6.51 -15.94 -1.31
N PHE A 53 6.64 -15.15 -0.24
CA PHE A 53 6.53 -13.69 -0.28
C PHE A 53 7.74 -13.05 0.40
N ASP A 54 8.82 -12.95 -0.34
CA ASP A 54 10.09 -12.32 0.07
C ASP A 54 10.14 -10.81 -0.24
N LYS A 55 9.09 -10.30 -0.91
CA LYS A 55 8.93 -8.88 -1.28
C LYS A 55 7.59 -8.33 -0.77
N PRO A 56 7.50 -7.00 -0.53
CA PRO A 56 6.25 -6.37 -0.15
C PRO A 56 5.15 -6.59 -1.18
N ILE A 57 3.93 -6.82 -0.68
CA ILE A 57 2.74 -6.95 -1.53
C ILE A 57 2.06 -5.59 -1.63
N TYR A 58 1.90 -5.10 -2.85
CA TYR A 58 1.20 -3.86 -3.17
C TYR A 58 -0.15 -4.14 -3.85
N ASP A 59 -0.97 -3.12 -4.07
CA ASP A 59 -2.26 -3.28 -4.79
C ASP A 59 -2.08 -3.79 -6.22
N ARG A 60 -0.96 -3.46 -6.85
CA ARG A 60 -0.50 -3.98 -8.16
C ARG A 60 0.98 -4.22 -8.15
N GLU A 61 1.45 -5.05 -9.06
CA GLU A 61 2.87 -5.25 -9.35
C GLU A 61 3.56 -3.92 -9.69
N ILE A 62 4.68 -3.63 -9.05
CA ILE A 62 5.49 -2.44 -9.32
C ILE A 62 6.77 -2.86 -10.03
N ASN A 63 6.95 -2.31 -11.24
CA ASN A 63 8.15 -2.50 -12.05
C ASN A 63 8.88 -1.14 -12.13
N GLU A 64 9.75 -0.83 -11.17
CA GLU A 64 10.55 0.39 -11.21
C GLU A 64 12.02 0.09 -11.51
N PHE A 65 12.60 0.93 -12.38
CA PHE A 65 14.03 0.89 -12.71
C PHE A 65 14.94 1.12 -11.49
N SER A 66 14.45 1.80 -10.46
CA SER A 66 15.14 1.95 -9.17
C SER A 66 15.43 0.62 -8.49
N GLU A 67 14.60 -0.40 -8.69
CA GLU A 67 14.87 -1.77 -8.22
C GLU A 67 15.94 -2.46 -9.08
N VAL A 68 16.04 -2.14 -10.36
CA VAL A 68 17.11 -2.63 -11.25
C VAL A 68 18.48 -2.05 -10.88
N PHE A 69 18.52 -0.86 -10.27
CA PHE A 69 19.77 -0.22 -9.82
C PHE A 69 20.35 -0.87 -8.55
N ASN A 70 19.60 -1.64 -7.80
CA ASN A 70 20.13 -2.54 -6.76
C ASN A 70 21.06 -3.63 -7.36
N VAL A 71 20.98 -3.84 -8.67
CA VAL A 71 21.93 -4.63 -9.45
C VAL A 71 23.40 -4.16 -9.28
N MET A 72 23.64 -2.88 -9.05
CA MET A 72 25.00 -2.37 -8.80
C MET A 72 25.52 -2.65 -7.39
N SER A 73 24.67 -3.05 -6.44
CA SER A 73 25.07 -3.49 -5.11
C SER A 73 25.36 -5.01 -5.00
N GLY A 74 25.23 -5.74 -6.11
CA GLY A 74 25.62 -7.15 -6.21
C GLY A 74 24.50 -8.17 -5.98
N GLU A 75 23.28 -7.73 -5.68
CA GLU A 75 22.09 -8.60 -5.60
C GLU A 75 21.18 -8.36 -6.82
N MET A 76 21.33 -9.22 -7.84
CA MET A 76 20.50 -9.23 -9.04
C MET A 76 19.19 -9.98 -8.77
N ASP A 77 18.24 -9.41 -8.05
CA ASP A 77 16.87 -9.89 -8.10
C ASP A 77 15.98 -8.93 -8.91
N MET A 78 15.82 -9.24 -10.20
CA MET A 78 14.97 -8.49 -11.13
C MET A 78 13.50 -8.94 -11.07
N SER A 79 13.12 -9.73 -10.07
CA SER A 79 11.72 -10.17 -9.93
C SER A 79 10.87 -8.97 -9.52
N PRO A 80 9.72 -8.74 -10.18
CA PRO A 80 8.80 -7.67 -9.79
C PRO A 80 8.24 -7.92 -8.38
N THR A 81 7.75 -6.87 -7.73
CA THR A 81 6.97 -6.99 -6.49
C THR A 81 5.71 -7.82 -6.73
N VAL A 82 5.13 -8.39 -5.68
CA VAL A 82 3.86 -9.09 -5.83
C VAL A 82 2.72 -8.07 -5.78
N GLY A 83 1.87 -8.06 -6.82
CA GLY A 83 0.63 -7.29 -6.84
C GLY A 83 -0.53 -8.11 -6.28
N LEU A 84 -1.38 -7.50 -5.44
CA LEU A 84 -2.59 -8.16 -4.92
C LEU A 84 -3.53 -8.56 -6.07
N THR A 85 -3.70 -7.69 -7.05
CA THR A 85 -4.55 -7.97 -8.22
C THR A 85 -4.04 -9.18 -8.98
N GLU A 86 -2.74 -9.21 -9.28
CA GLU A 86 -2.09 -10.31 -9.99
C GLU A 86 -2.11 -11.59 -9.15
N PHE A 87 -1.94 -11.49 -7.83
CA PHE A 87 -2.07 -12.63 -6.93
C PHE A 87 -3.46 -13.26 -7.01
N ILE A 88 -4.52 -12.45 -6.90
CA ILE A 88 -5.91 -12.94 -6.96
C ILE A 88 -6.19 -13.62 -8.30
N GLU A 89 -5.71 -13.07 -9.41
CA GLU A 89 -5.89 -13.66 -10.75
C GLU A 89 -5.12 -14.97 -10.90
N VAL A 90 -3.89 -15.05 -10.37
CA VAL A 90 -3.10 -16.29 -10.33
C VAL A 90 -3.83 -17.38 -9.57
N ILE A 91 -4.39 -17.07 -8.40
CA ILE A 91 -5.17 -18.02 -7.60
C ILE A 91 -6.45 -18.45 -8.33
N ASN A 92 -7.17 -17.53 -8.96
CA ASN A 92 -8.36 -17.84 -9.74
C ASN A 92 -8.04 -18.75 -10.94
N LYS A 93 -6.90 -18.54 -11.61
CA LYS A 93 -6.43 -19.41 -12.69
C LYS A 93 -6.04 -20.79 -12.15
N ALA A 94 -5.28 -20.85 -11.07
CA ALA A 94 -4.87 -22.11 -10.43
C ALA A 94 -6.08 -22.94 -9.96
N LYS A 95 -7.17 -22.28 -9.54
CA LYS A 95 -8.43 -22.92 -9.16
C LYS A 95 -8.97 -23.83 -10.27
N THR A 96 -8.94 -23.38 -11.51
CA THR A 96 -9.50 -24.07 -12.68
C THR A 96 -8.47 -24.88 -13.47
N ASP A 97 -7.17 -24.66 -13.25
CA ASP A 97 -6.09 -25.36 -13.96
C ASP A 97 -5.94 -26.80 -13.46
N SER A 98 -6.17 -27.77 -14.34
CA SER A 98 -6.06 -29.20 -14.03
C SER A 98 -4.64 -29.66 -13.69
N LYS A 99 -3.61 -28.90 -14.11
CA LYS A 99 -2.20 -29.18 -13.84
C LYS A 99 -1.83 -28.87 -12.38
N ILE A 100 -2.49 -27.88 -11.77
CA ILE A 100 -2.28 -27.54 -10.37
C ILE A 100 -3.15 -28.41 -9.48
N LYS A 101 -2.51 -29.18 -8.60
CA LYS A 101 -3.17 -30.15 -7.70
C LYS A 101 -3.38 -29.61 -6.29
N ALA A 102 -2.48 -28.72 -5.84
CA ALA A 102 -2.54 -28.12 -4.51
C ALA A 102 -1.78 -26.79 -4.49
N ILE A 103 -1.93 -26.05 -3.41
CA ILE A 103 -1.09 -24.88 -3.07
C ILE A 103 -0.27 -25.20 -1.83
N MET A 104 1.01 -24.83 -1.84
CA MET A 104 1.87 -24.74 -0.66
C MET A 104 2.14 -23.27 -0.38
N LEU A 105 1.70 -22.79 0.79
CA LEU A 105 2.00 -21.45 1.30
C LEU A 105 3.27 -21.52 2.14
N ASP A 106 4.34 -20.90 1.70
CA ASP A 106 5.54 -20.66 2.50
C ASP A 106 5.50 -19.25 3.05
N LEU A 107 5.15 -19.13 4.33
CA LEU A 107 4.87 -17.87 5.01
C LEU A 107 5.99 -17.45 5.97
N SER A 108 7.20 -18.00 5.81
CA SER A 108 8.35 -17.65 6.65
C SER A 108 8.75 -16.18 6.53
N PHE A 109 8.43 -15.53 5.40
CA PHE A 109 8.76 -14.14 5.08
C PHE A 109 7.57 -13.44 4.41
N LEU A 110 6.46 -13.26 5.13
CA LEU A 110 5.34 -12.50 4.58
C LEU A 110 5.48 -11.01 4.90
N GLN A 111 5.70 -10.18 3.86
CA GLN A 111 5.70 -8.73 3.95
C GLN A 111 4.42 -8.16 3.30
N THR A 112 3.60 -7.46 4.08
CA THR A 112 2.35 -6.83 3.59
C THR A 112 2.25 -5.40 4.10
N ASN A 113 1.54 -4.55 3.35
CA ASN A 113 1.32 -3.16 3.74
C ASN A 113 0.17 -2.98 4.74
N GLY A 114 -0.67 -4.01 4.93
CA GLY A 114 -1.78 -3.93 5.87
C GLY A 114 -2.71 -5.14 5.87
N TRP A 115 -3.65 -5.11 6.78
CA TRP A 115 -4.54 -6.25 7.08
C TRP A 115 -5.61 -6.50 6.01
N ALA A 116 -6.12 -5.46 5.33
CA ALA A 116 -7.12 -5.65 4.30
C ALA A 116 -6.53 -6.36 3.07
N THR A 117 -5.26 -6.12 2.75
CA THR A 117 -4.51 -6.87 1.73
C THR A 117 -4.44 -8.35 2.08
N VAL A 118 -4.07 -8.70 3.32
CA VAL A 118 -4.02 -10.10 3.78
C VAL A 118 -5.40 -10.75 3.78
N ASP A 119 -6.45 -10.00 4.15
CA ASP A 119 -7.84 -10.47 4.14
C ASP A 119 -8.33 -10.80 2.72
N ASP A 120 -7.99 -9.97 1.75
CA ASP A 120 -8.32 -10.21 0.33
C ASP A 120 -7.54 -11.41 -0.23
N MET A 121 -6.26 -11.58 0.12
CA MET A 121 -5.49 -12.79 -0.21
C MET A 121 -6.12 -14.03 0.42
N ARG A 122 -6.50 -13.95 1.69
CA ARG A 122 -7.15 -15.05 2.40
C ARG A 122 -8.48 -15.45 1.76
N LYS A 123 -9.31 -14.48 1.35
CA LYS A 123 -10.55 -14.74 0.62
C LYS A 123 -10.31 -15.46 -0.70
N ALA A 124 -9.29 -15.07 -1.46
CA ALA A 124 -8.92 -15.75 -2.70
C ALA A 124 -8.51 -17.21 -2.46
N LEU A 125 -7.76 -17.48 -1.39
CA LEU A 125 -7.39 -18.84 -1.00
C LEU A 125 -8.59 -19.67 -0.56
N LEU A 126 -9.53 -19.10 0.20
CA LEU A 126 -10.78 -19.77 0.56
C LEU A 126 -11.64 -20.10 -0.66
N ASP A 127 -11.68 -19.18 -1.64
CA ASP A 127 -12.36 -19.45 -2.92
C ASP A 127 -11.66 -20.56 -3.72
N PHE A 128 -10.32 -20.61 -3.73
CA PHE A 128 -9.57 -21.71 -4.34
C PHE A 128 -9.95 -23.07 -3.72
N LYS A 129 -10.14 -23.16 -2.41
CA LYS A 129 -10.56 -24.41 -1.73
C LYS A 129 -11.91 -24.94 -2.23
N SER A 130 -12.79 -24.09 -2.74
CA SER A 130 -14.07 -24.51 -3.31
C SER A 130 -13.91 -25.43 -4.55
N SER A 131 -12.70 -25.48 -5.15
CA SER A 131 -12.37 -26.44 -6.22
C SER A 131 -12.11 -27.88 -5.72
N GLY A 132 -12.07 -28.10 -4.40
CA GLY A 132 -11.69 -29.37 -3.79
C GLY A 132 -10.18 -29.61 -3.68
N LYS A 133 -9.34 -28.70 -4.20
CA LYS A 133 -7.87 -28.75 -4.08
C LYS A 133 -7.44 -28.27 -2.70
N LYS A 134 -6.40 -28.92 -2.15
CA LYS A 134 -5.90 -28.59 -0.80
C LYS A 134 -4.91 -27.43 -0.79
N ILE A 135 -4.86 -26.75 0.35
CA ILE A 135 -3.86 -25.76 0.68
C ILE A 135 -3.10 -26.21 1.92
N TYR A 136 -1.78 -26.24 1.82
CA TYR A 136 -0.84 -26.54 2.91
C TYR A 136 -0.08 -25.27 3.26
N ALA A 137 -0.03 -24.90 4.53
CA ALA A 137 0.75 -23.75 4.99
C ALA A 137 1.97 -24.24 5.79
N TYR A 138 3.10 -23.60 5.56
CA TYR A 138 4.34 -23.80 6.31
C TYR A 138 4.94 -22.46 6.72
N SER A 139 5.58 -22.42 7.88
CA SER A 139 6.36 -21.28 8.32
C SER A 139 7.51 -21.71 9.24
N ASP A 140 8.67 -21.06 9.10
CA ASP A 140 9.75 -21.17 10.07
C ASP A 140 9.45 -20.31 11.31
N MET A 141 9.06 -19.04 11.11
CA MET A 141 8.59 -18.12 12.14
C MET A 141 7.27 -17.51 11.68
N CYS A 142 6.19 -17.88 12.33
CA CYS A 142 4.85 -17.48 11.91
C CYS A 142 4.42 -16.21 12.64
N MET A 143 4.55 -15.06 11.97
CA MET A 143 4.01 -13.79 12.47
C MET A 143 2.49 -13.78 12.34
N GLN A 144 1.79 -12.93 13.08
CA GLN A 144 0.32 -12.96 13.13
C GLN A 144 -0.38 -12.67 11.79
N ASN A 145 0.16 -11.82 10.91
CA ASN A 145 -0.35 -11.60 9.56
C ASN A 145 -0.18 -12.85 8.69
N ALA A 146 0.98 -13.53 8.79
CA ALA A 146 1.25 -14.81 8.16
C ALA A 146 0.30 -15.89 8.69
N TYR A 147 0.08 -15.93 10.00
CA TYR A 147 -0.86 -16.88 10.60
C TYR A 147 -2.31 -16.64 10.18
N TYR A 148 -2.72 -15.37 10.07
CA TYR A 148 -4.06 -15.05 9.55
C TYR A 148 -4.26 -15.58 8.14
N LEU A 149 -3.25 -15.46 7.27
CA LEU A 149 -3.28 -16.05 5.93
C LEU A 149 -3.23 -17.58 5.99
N ALA A 150 -2.33 -18.16 6.82
CA ALA A 150 -2.20 -19.61 7.03
C ALA A 150 -3.51 -20.24 7.49
N SER A 151 -4.33 -19.53 8.27
CA SER A 151 -5.60 -20.03 8.77
C SER A 151 -6.63 -20.36 7.68
N ALA A 152 -6.40 -19.94 6.43
CA ALA A 152 -7.17 -20.39 5.27
C ALA A 152 -6.80 -21.80 4.80
N ALA A 153 -5.61 -22.31 5.17
CA ALA A 153 -5.13 -23.62 4.72
C ALA A 153 -5.93 -24.80 5.33
N ASP A 154 -5.79 -25.96 4.73
CA ASP A 154 -6.34 -27.20 5.25
C ASP A 154 -5.48 -27.80 6.36
N GLU A 155 -4.17 -27.64 6.25
CA GLU A 155 -3.18 -28.11 7.20
C GLU A 155 -2.08 -27.05 7.37
N ILE A 156 -1.71 -26.75 8.63
CA ILE A 156 -0.72 -25.74 8.99
C ILE A 156 0.44 -26.39 9.71
N TYR A 157 1.64 -26.19 9.19
CA TYR A 157 2.89 -26.75 9.72
C TYR A 157 3.82 -25.64 10.21
N LEU A 158 4.47 -25.87 11.33
CA LEU A 158 5.44 -24.97 11.91
C LEU A 158 6.76 -25.70 12.11
N ASN A 159 7.88 -25.02 11.83
CA ASN A 159 9.20 -25.51 12.14
C ASN A 159 9.31 -25.84 13.65
N PRO A 160 9.85 -27.03 14.03
CA PRO A 160 10.01 -27.38 15.45
C PRO A 160 10.87 -26.40 16.25
N ALA A 161 11.78 -25.67 15.61
CA ALA A 161 12.60 -24.61 16.24
C ALA A 161 12.02 -23.20 16.06
N GLY A 162 10.80 -23.09 15.51
CA GLY A 162 10.16 -21.83 15.19
C GLY A 162 9.36 -21.20 16.33
N MET A 163 8.42 -20.32 15.96
CA MET A 163 7.46 -19.73 16.89
C MET A 163 6.18 -19.31 16.18
N LEU A 164 5.08 -19.21 16.91
CA LEU A 164 3.85 -18.57 16.47
C LEU A 164 3.64 -17.25 17.22
N ALA A 165 3.94 -16.12 16.58
CA ALA A 165 3.78 -14.79 17.18
C ALA A 165 2.37 -14.24 16.95
N LEU A 166 1.36 -14.84 17.60
CA LEU A 166 -0.02 -14.39 17.62
C LEU A 166 -0.27 -13.62 18.92
N THR A 167 -0.12 -12.29 18.90
CA THR A 167 -0.02 -11.45 20.10
C THR A 167 -1.12 -10.40 20.22
N GLY A 168 -2.02 -10.32 19.21
CA GLY A 168 -2.99 -9.25 19.11
C GLY A 168 -2.40 -7.97 18.49
N LEU A 169 -3.19 -6.89 18.45
CA LEU A 169 -2.79 -5.62 17.84
C LEU A 169 -2.43 -4.59 18.90
N GLY A 170 -1.32 -3.90 18.69
CA GLY A 170 -0.87 -2.77 19.48
C GLY A 170 -0.48 -1.59 18.57
N ALA A 171 -0.39 -0.40 19.13
CA ALA A 171 0.12 0.78 18.45
C ALA A 171 1.01 1.58 19.38
N ASP A 172 2.28 1.74 19.00
CA ASP A 172 3.22 2.65 19.62
C ASP A 172 3.32 3.93 18.78
N VAL A 173 2.92 5.05 19.37
CA VAL A 173 2.91 6.35 18.69
C VAL A 173 4.04 7.21 19.23
N MET A 174 4.94 7.61 18.34
CA MET A 174 6.08 8.46 18.66
C MET A 174 5.64 9.91 18.82
N TYR A 175 6.23 10.61 19.83
CA TYR A 175 6.04 12.03 20.11
C TYR A 175 7.39 12.75 20.07
N LEU A 176 7.44 13.85 19.34
CA LEU A 176 8.68 14.58 19.03
C LEU A 176 8.79 15.93 19.76
N LYS A 177 7.81 16.32 20.56
CA LYS A 177 7.79 17.65 21.22
C LYS A 177 9.07 17.94 21.99
N ASP A 178 9.50 17.05 22.90
CA ASP A 178 10.70 17.27 23.70
C ASP A 178 11.98 17.23 22.88
N PHE A 179 12.02 16.37 21.86
CA PHE A 179 13.12 16.35 20.88
C PHE A 179 13.24 17.71 20.17
N LEU A 180 12.14 18.22 19.61
CA LEU A 180 12.12 19.52 18.93
C LEU A 180 12.49 20.66 19.86
N THR A 181 12.01 20.63 21.10
CA THR A 181 12.34 21.62 22.14
C THR A 181 13.85 21.62 22.45
N LYS A 182 14.51 20.45 22.56
CA LYS A 182 15.96 20.35 22.78
C LYS A 182 16.79 21.01 21.67
N PHE A 183 16.26 21.00 20.44
CA PHE A 183 16.89 21.62 19.29
C PHE A 183 16.41 23.05 19.01
N ASP A 184 15.64 23.64 19.93
CA ASP A 184 15.09 24.99 19.73
C ASP A 184 14.23 25.11 18.46
N ILE A 185 13.48 24.07 18.11
CA ILE A 185 12.55 24.04 16.99
C ILE A 185 11.12 24.23 17.54
N ASP A 186 10.48 25.33 17.17
CA ASP A 186 9.08 25.56 17.50
C ASP A 186 8.18 24.99 16.37
N VAL A 187 7.02 24.50 16.73
CA VAL A 187 6.02 24.03 15.77
C VAL A 187 4.65 24.62 16.10
N ASP A 188 4.07 25.34 15.15
CA ASP A 188 2.70 25.80 15.21
C ASP A 188 1.78 24.76 14.57
N LEU A 189 0.86 24.22 15.36
CA LEU A 189 -0.23 23.36 14.89
C LEU A 189 -1.51 24.18 14.75
N VAL A 190 -2.02 24.25 13.52
CA VAL A 190 -3.28 24.93 13.18
C VAL A 190 -4.32 23.88 12.81
N ARG A 191 -5.45 23.84 13.50
CA ARG A 191 -6.55 22.90 13.23
C ARG A 191 -7.90 23.54 13.56
N PRO A 192 -9.03 23.09 12.97
CA PRO A 192 -10.35 23.54 13.36
C PRO A 192 -10.61 23.29 14.85
N ALA A 193 -11.33 24.18 15.50
CA ALA A 193 -11.53 24.14 16.96
C ALA A 193 -12.21 22.85 17.46
N ASN A 194 -13.12 22.26 16.65
CA ASN A 194 -13.85 21.04 16.99
C ASN A 194 -13.15 19.74 16.54
N ASN A 195 -11.95 19.80 15.97
CA ASN A 195 -11.27 18.67 15.33
C ASN A 195 -10.48 17.80 16.33
N ALA A 196 -11.15 17.32 17.38
CA ALA A 196 -10.54 16.64 18.52
C ALA A 196 -9.82 15.33 18.14
N TYR A 197 -10.30 14.62 17.11
CA TYR A 197 -9.75 13.34 16.67
C TYR A 197 -8.70 13.48 15.58
N LYS A 198 -8.45 14.68 15.02
CA LYS A 198 -7.38 14.90 14.03
C LYS A 198 -6.04 15.00 14.72
N SER A 199 -5.49 13.85 15.08
CA SER A 199 -4.31 13.73 15.93
C SER A 199 -2.96 13.70 15.18
N ALA A 200 -2.97 13.81 13.83
CA ALA A 200 -1.74 13.76 13.02
C ALA A 200 -0.67 14.77 13.44
N GLY A 201 -1.07 15.97 13.86
CA GLY A 201 -0.14 16.99 14.34
C GLY A 201 0.24 16.89 15.82
N GLU A 202 -0.42 16.03 16.61
CA GLU A 202 -0.15 15.93 18.06
C GLU A 202 1.28 15.49 18.36
N MET A 203 1.88 14.67 17.50
CA MET A 203 3.25 14.19 17.67
C MET A 203 4.28 15.32 17.77
N PHE A 204 4.02 16.49 17.24
CA PHE A 204 4.95 17.63 17.26
C PHE A 204 4.75 18.55 18.47
N VAL A 205 3.57 18.54 19.09
CA VAL A 205 3.17 19.51 20.14
C VAL A 205 2.78 18.87 21.47
N SER A 206 2.78 17.55 21.54
CA SER A 206 2.45 16.77 22.75
C SER A 206 3.52 15.70 23.02
N ASN A 207 3.53 15.16 24.25
CA ASN A 207 4.38 14.03 24.65
C ASN A 207 3.60 12.73 24.85
N LYS A 208 2.30 12.75 24.60
CA LYS A 208 1.42 11.59 24.74
C LYS A 208 0.13 11.79 23.92
N MET A 209 -0.56 10.69 23.65
CA MET A 209 -1.88 10.71 23.03
C MET A 209 -2.86 11.54 23.84
N SER A 210 -3.65 12.38 23.14
CA SER A 210 -4.88 12.92 23.71
C SER A 210 -5.87 11.79 24.04
N GLN A 211 -6.85 12.07 24.89
CA GLN A 211 -7.88 11.07 25.21
C GLN A 211 -8.68 10.66 23.96
N ALA A 212 -9.04 11.63 23.13
CA ALA A 212 -9.76 11.38 21.87
C ALA A 212 -8.92 10.47 20.92
N ASN A 213 -7.60 10.72 20.81
CA ASN A 213 -6.73 9.90 19.99
C ASN A 213 -6.64 8.47 20.55
N ARG A 214 -6.47 8.30 21.87
CA ARG A 214 -6.44 6.99 22.51
C ARG A 214 -7.73 6.20 22.32
N GLU A 215 -8.86 6.86 22.42
CA GLU A 215 -10.18 6.29 22.20
C GLU A 215 -10.33 5.73 20.77
N GLN A 216 -10.03 6.56 19.77
CA GLN A 216 -10.16 6.11 18.36
C GLN A 216 -9.16 5.00 18.02
N VAL A 217 -7.90 5.07 18.50
CA VAL A 217 -6.89 4.02 18.29
C VAL A 217 -7.39 2.71 18.85
N LYS A 218 -7.88 2.70 20.10
CA LYS A 218 -8.44 1.50 20.73
C LYS A 218 -9.64 0.96 19.95
N ALA A 219 -10.53 1.84 19.48
CA ALA A 219 -11.74 1.45 18.76
C ALA A 219 -11.41 0.70 17.47
N TYR A 220 -10.58 1.29 16.58
CA TYR A 220 -10.28 0.63 15.32
C TYR A 220 -9.36 -0.60 15.48
N LEU A 221 -8.40 -0.61 16.43
CA LEU A 221 -7.61 -1.81 16.71
C LEU A 221 -8.49 -2.97 17.16
N ASN A 222 -9.46 -2.71 18.06
CA ASN A 222 -10.43 -3.73 18.46
C ASN A 222 -11.30 -4.20 17.29
N SER A 223 -11.79 -3.29 16.44
CA SER A 223 -12.59 -3.65 15.27
C SER A 223 -11.81 -4.58 14.32
N ILE A 224 -10.54 -4.23 14.01
CA ILE A 224 -9.66 -5.06 13.17
C ILE A 224 -9.39 -6.41 13.83
N TRP A 225 -9.02 -6.41 15.12
CA TRP A 225 -8.71 -7.64 15.85
C TRP A 225 -9.92 -8.59 15.93
N ASN A 226 -11.10 -8.07 16.24
CA ASN A 226 -12.31 -8.87 16.32
C ASN A 226 -12.61 -9.59 15.00
N HIS A 227 -12.42 -8.90 13.86
CA HIS A 227 -12.57 -9.52 12.54
C HIS A 227 -11.55 -10.64 12.32
N ILE A 228 -10.27 -10.39 12.62
CA ILE A 228 -9.19 -11.36 12.47
C ILE A 228 -9.41 -12.57 13.38
N ALA A 229 -9.68 -12.33 14.66
CA ALA A 229 -9.89 -13.39 15.66
C ALA A 229 -11.09 -14.26 15.30
N LYS A 230 -12.20 -13.66 14.87
CA LYS A 230 -13.38 -14.40 14.40
C LYS A 230 -13.04 -15.32 13.23
N ASN A 231 -12.36 -14.83 12.22
CA ASN A 231 -11.99 -15.61 11.03
C ASN A 231 -11.00 -16.76 11.36
N ILE A 232 -10.05 -16.52 12.27
CA ILE A 232 -9.14 -17.56 12.78
C ILE A 232 -9.94 -18.61 13.55
N ALA A 233 -10.78 -18.18 14.48
CA ALA A 233 -11.61 -19.05 15.32
C ALA A 233 -12.51 -19.98 14.49
N GLU A 234 -13.21 -19.41 13.49
CA GLU A 234 -14.02 -20.17 12.55
C GLU A 234 -13.19 -21.20 11.76
N SER A 235 -12.04 -20.81 11.23
CA SER A 235 -11.17 -21.70 10.44
C SER A 235 -10.57 -22.83 11.27
N ARG A 236 -10.17 -22.54 12.50
CA ARG A 236 -9.56 -23.51 13.42
C ARG A 236 -10.58 -24.26 14.30
N LYS A 237 -11.88 -23.92 14.17
CA LYS A 237 -12.98 -24.48 14.98
C LYS A 237 -12.73 -24.36 16.47
N ILE A 238 -12.30 -23.18 16.89
CA ILE A 238 -12.02 -22.80 18.27
C ILE A 238 -13.00 -21.69 18.64
N ASP A 239 -13.45 -21.66 19.88
CA ASP A 239 -14.23 -20.55 20.40
C ASP A 239 -13.39 -19.26 20.42
N VAL A 240 -13.97 -18.13 20.01
CA VAL A 240 -13.25 -16.86 19.87
C VAL A 240 -12.75 -16.30 21.21
N ASP A 241 -13.50 -16.53 22.31
CA ASP A 241 -13.09 -16.09 23.65
C ASP A 241 -11.93 -16.94 24.16
N ILE A 242 -11.94 -18.25 23.86
CA ILE A 242 -10.81 -19.14 24.16
C ILE A 242 -9.57 -18.71 23.35
N LEU A 243 -9.73 -18.34 22.08
CA LEU A 243 -8.63 -17.81 21.27
C LEU A 243 -8.05 -16.54 21.89
N ASN A 244 -8.91 -15.59 22.26
CA ASN A 244 -8.49 -14.31 22.87
C ASN A 244 -7.75 -14.52 24.21
N ASP A 245 -8.21 -15.46 25.04
CA ASP A 245 -7.53 -15.81 26.30
C ASP A 245 -6.12 -16.36 26.04
N LYS A 246 -5.98 -17.29 25.08
CA LYS A 246 -4.70 -17.87 24.69
C LYS A 246 -3.73 -16.82 24.12
N VAL A 247 -4.22 -15.91 23.28
CA VAL A 247 -3.44 -14.79 22.71
C VAL A 247 -2.95 -13.87 23.84
N SER A 248 -3.83 -13.50 24.76
CA SER A 248 -3.51 -12.62 25.89
C SER A 248 -2.45 -13.20 26.83
N LYS A 249 -2.41 -14.51 26.97
CA LYS A 249 -1.46 -15.24 27.85
C LYS A 249 -0.23 -15.76 27.10
N LEU A 250 -0.13 -15.54 25.79
CA LEU A 250 0.92 -16.09 24.93
C LEU A 250 1.01 -17.62 24.96
N GLU A 251 -0.11 -18.31 25.22
CA GLU A 251 -0.19 -19.77 25.38
C GLU A 251 0.04 -20.55 24.07
N ALA A 252 0.25 -19.89 22.95
CA ALA A 252 0.53 -20.51 21.67
C ALA A 252 1.87 -20.05 21.06
N PHE A 253 2.70 -19.33 21.83
CA PHE A 253 3.93 -18.74 21.28
C PHE A 253 4.97 -19.81 20.93
N LEU A 254 5.17 -20.81 21.79
CA LEU A 254 6.08 -21.91 21.52
C LEU A 254 5.46 -22.96 20.59
N PRO A 255 6.25 -23.64 19.76
CA PRO A 255 5.72 -24.57 18.75
C PRO A 255 4.82 -25.67 19.32
N GLU A 256 5.24 -26.34 20.40
CA GLU A 256 4.46 -27.39 21.05
C GLU A 256 3.16 -26.87 21.65
N ASP A 257 3.17 -25.65 22.18
CA ASP A 257 1.98 -25.05 22.77
C ASP A 257 0.99 -24.58 21.68
N ALA A 258 1.52 -24.13 20.51
CA ALA A 258 0.69 -23.83 19.35
C ALA A 258 -0.07 -25.08 18.84
N VAL A 259 0.56 -26.26 18.87
CA VAL A 259 -0.10 -27.53 18.54
C VAL A 259 -1.14 -27.90 19.60
N LYS A 260 -0.81 -27.82 20.91
CA LYS A 260 -1.77 -28.06 22.01
C LYS A 260 -2.96 -27.10 21.94
N ALA A 261 -2.72 -25.86 21.55
CA ALA A 261 -3.77 -24.85 21.34
C ALA A 261 -4.62 -25.11 20.08
N LYS A 262 -4.29 -26.10 19.24
CA LYS A 262 -4.92 -26.43 17.95
C LYS A 262 -4.82 -25.31 16.92
N LEU A 263 -3.86 -24.43 17.08
CA LEU A 263 -3.57 -23.35 16.10
C LEU A 263 -2.64 -23.85 14.99
N ILE A 264 -1.78 -24.83 15.29
CA ILE A 264 -0.91 -25.53 14.35
C ILE A 264 -1.29 -27.01 14.35
N ASP A 265 -1.26 -27.67 13.18
CA ASP A 265 -1.63 -29.07 13.07
C ASP A 265 -0.47 -30.00 13.45
N LYS A 266 0.76 -29.66 13.02
CA LYS A 266 1.94 -30.47 13.30
C LYS A 266 3.23 -29.66 13.19
N LEU A 267 4.25 -30.06 13.97
CA LEU A 267 5.60 -29.56 13.83
C LEU A 267 6.35 -30.43 12.80
N MET A 268 6.90 -29.78 11.77
CA MET A 268 7.65 -30.44 10.69
C MET A 268 8.68 -29.50 10.11
N PHE A 269 9.78 -30.02 9.58
CA PHE A 269 10.67 -29.25 8.71
C PHE A 269 10.08 -29.13 7.30
N LYS A 270 10.48 -28.09 6.57
CA LYS A 270 9.95 -27.80 5.23
C LYS A 270 10.07 -28.97 4.27
N THR A 271 11.21 -29.66 4.25
CA THR A 271 11.45 -30.85 3.41
C THR A 271 10.47 -31.97 3.70
N ASP A 272 10.17 -32.19 5.00
CA ASP A 272 9.21 -33.24 5.39
C ASP A 272 7.78 -32.88 4.97
N VAL A 273 7.43 -31.57 4.97
CA VAL A 273 6.15 -31.07 4.45
C VAL A 273 6.07 -31.28 2.94
N GLU A 274 7.14 -30.99 2.19
CA GLU A 274 7.20 -31.24 0.75
C GLU A 274 7.04 -32.74 0.41
N ASP A 275 7.67 -33.62 1.19
CA ASP A 275 7.51 -35.09 1.07
C ASP A 275 6.07 -35.52 1.38
N LEU A 276 5.45 -34.95 2.42
CA LEU A 276 4.07 -35.24 2.79
C LEU A 276 3.11 -34.80 1.68
N ILE A 277 3.26 -33.60 1.15
CA ILE A 277 2.46 -33.09 0.03
C ILE A 277 2.62 -34.00 -1.18
N THR A 278 3.86 -34.41 -1.48
CA THR A 278 4.16 -35.35 -2.57
C THR A 278 3.37 -36.65 -2.43
N LYS A 279 3.37 -37.24 -1.25
CA LYS A 279 2.60 -38.46 -0.96
C LYS A 279 1.09 -38.27 -1.06
N GLN A 280 0.58 -37.14 -0.57
CA GLN A 280 -0.86 -36.86 -0.58
C GLN A 280 -1.39 -36.56 -1.99
N VAL A 281 -0.66 -35.82 -2.80
CA VAL A 281 -1.04 -35.45 -4.17
C VAL A 281 -0.98 -36.67 -5.10
N ASN A 282 0.05 -37.51 -4.98
CA ASN A 282 0.18 -38.71 -5.79
C ASN A 282 -0.75 -39.86 -5.38
N GLY A 283 -1.25 -39.83 -4.16
CA GLY A 283 -2.13 -40.87 -3.62
C GLY A 283 -1.46 -42.23 -3.44
N LYS A 284 -2.27 -43.25 -3.15
CA LYS A 284 -1.77 -44.62 -2.84
C LYS A 284 -1.18 -45.37 -4.05
N GLN A 285 -1.53 -44.95 -5.27
CA GLN A 285 -1.11 -45.67 -6.48
C GLN A 285 0.34 -45.41 -6.90
N ASN A 286 0.86 -44.19 -6.63
CA ASN A 286 2.24 -43.82 -6.93
C ASN A 286 2.81 -42.84 -5.89
N PRO A 287 2.98 -43.25 -4.62
CA PRO A 287 3.34 -42.32 -3.53
C PRO A 287 4.74 -41.71 -3.69
N GLN A 288 5.60 -42.25 -4.56
CA GLN A 288 6.94 -41.73 -4.88
C GLN A 288 7.02 -41.08 -6.26
N GLY A 289 5.86 -40.87 -6.92
CA GLY A 289 5.79 -40.15 -8.19
C GLY A 289 6.35 -38.74 -8.06
N LYS A 290 7.04 -38.28 -9.11
CA LYS A 290 7.59 -36.93 -9.14
C LYS A 290 6.48 -35.89 -9.13
N ILE A 291 6.54 -34.92 -8.22
CA ILE A 291 5.73 -33.71 -8.22
C ILE A 291 6.60 -32.51 -8.56
N ASN A 292 6.03 -31.57 -9.28
CA ASN A 292 6.70 -30.33 -9.64
C ASN A 292 6.23 -29.21 -8.70
N PHE A 293 7.12 -28.73 -7.83
CA PHE A 293 6.86 -27.52 -7.04
C PHE A 293 7.15 -26.30 -7.90
N VAL A 294 6.10 -25.60 -8.30
CA VAL A 294 6.16 -24.47 -9.22
C VAL A 294 6.05 -23.15 -8.43
N LYS A 295 7.09 -22.34 -8.47
CA LYS A 295 7.09 -21.02 -7.82
C LYS A 295 6.04 -20.10 -8.42
N TYR A 296 5.49 -19.18 -7.60
CA TYR A 296 4.53 -18.16 -7.99
C TYR A 296 4.94 -17.42 -9.27
N SER A 297 6.18 -16.90 -9.34
CA SER A 297 6.68 -16.14 -10.49
C SER A 297 6.68 -16.95 -11.78
N LYS A 298 7.07 -18.25 -11.73
CA LYS A 298 7.02 -19.13 -12.90
C LYS A 298 5.58 -19.35 -13.36
N TYR A 299 4.66 -19.64 -12.43
CA TYR A 299 3.25 -19.85 -12.77
C TYR A 299 2.59 -18.57 -13.28
N ARG A 300 2.87 -17.42 -12.64
CA ARG A 300 2.41 -16.10 -13.08
C ARG A 300 2.80 -15.82 -14.53
N ASN A 301 4.05 -16.11 -14.90
CA ASN A 301 4.57 -15.90 -16.25
C ASN A 301 4.02 -16.90 -17.30
N SER A 302 3.38 -17.99 -16.87
CA SER A 302 2.66 -18.90 -17.78
C SER A 302 1.26 -18.40 -18.16
N ILE A 303 0.75 -17.36 -17.48
CA ILE A 303 -0.56 -16.75 -17.77
C ILE A 303 -0.34 -15.62 -18.77
N PRO A 304 -0.80 -15.76 -20.04
CA PRO A 304 -0.38 -14.87 -21.14
C PRO A 304 -0.80 -13.41 -20.96
N THR A 305 -1.87 -13.15 -20.25
CA THR A 305 -2.36 -11.78 -20.01
C THR A 305 -3.29 -11.79 -18.79
N ILE A 306 -2.85 -11.16 -17.74
CA ILE A 306 -3.67 -11.01 -16.53
C ILE A 306 -4.84 -10.06 -16.79
N HIS A 307 -4.62 -9.00 -17.58
CA HIS A 307 -5.65 -8.05 -17.95
C HIS A 307 -5.91 -8.11 -19.45
N SER A 308 -6.93 -8.88 -19.88
CA SER A 308 -7.32 -8.93 -21.29
C SER A 308 -8.21 -7.73 -21.64
N ARG A 309 -7.78 -6.95 -22.64
CA ARG A 309 -8.63 -5.91 -23.22
C ARG A 309 -9.77 -6.58 -24.04
N SER A 310 -10.99 -6.13 -23.79
CA SER A 310 -12.20 -6.55 -24.49
C SER A 310 -12.80 -5.37 -25.25
N SER A 311 -13.88 -5.60 -25.98
CA SER A 311 -14.70 -4.52 -26.57
C SER A 311 -15.34 -3.65 -25.49
N GLU A 312 -15.63 -4.21 -24.33
CA GLU A 312 -16.12 -3.51 -23.13
C GLU A 312 -15.19 -3.75 -21.96
N ASN A 313 -14.73 -2.67 -21.31
CA ASN A 313 -13.72 -2.73 -20.27
C ASN A 313 -14.14 -1.96 -19.03
N ILE A 314 -13.63 -2.41 -17.87
CA ILE A 314 -13.56 -1.64 -16.64
C ILE A 314 -12.13 -1.10 -16.51
N ALA A 315 -12.00 0.21 -16.27
CA ALA A 315 -10.70 0.82 -16.03
C ALA A 315 -10.40 0.80 -14.52
N ILE A 316 -9.29 0.19 -14.10
CA ILE A 316 -8.78 0.32 -12.73
C ILE A 316 -7.76 1.45 -12.70
N ILE A 317 -7.98 2.44 -11.83
CA ILE A 317 -7.04 3.54 -11.58
C ILE A 317 -6.47 3.36 -10.18
N TYR A 318 -5.15 3.10 -10.09
CA TYR A 318 -4.49 2.90 -8.82
C TYR A 318 -4.03 4.23 -8.22
N ALA A 319 -4.46 4.50 -6.99
CA ALA A 319 -4.11 5.66 -6.18
C ALA A 319 -3.48 5.16 -4.87
N PHE A 320 -2.15 4.96 -4.89
CA PHE A 320 -1.38 4.37 -3.80
C PHE A 320 -0.42 5.38 -3.16
N GLY A 321 -0.38 5.42 -1.84
CA GLY A 321 0.55 6.23 -1.04
C GLY A 321 0.04 7.65 -0.73
N ASP A 322 0.95 8.54 -0.33
CA ASP A 322 0.64 9.90 0.05
C ASP A 322 0.15 10.75 -1.14
N VAL A 323 -0.88 11.56 -0.91
CA VAL A 323 -1.39 12.52 -1.90
C VAL A 323 -0.46 13.72 -1.97
N LYS A 324 0.04 14.03 -3.18
CA LYS A 324 0.97 15.14 -3.46
C LYS A 324 0.52 15.93 -4.69
N GLN A 325 0.94 17.18 -4.76
CA GLN A 325 0.77 17.97 -5.98
C GLN A 325 1.69 17.44 -7.10
N GLY A 326 1.34 17.76 -8.36
CA GLY A 326 2.12 17.35 -9.53
C GLY A 326 1.90 15.88 -9.92
N LYS A 327 2.96 15.24 -10.46
CA LYS A 327 2.86 13.92 -11.11
C LYS A 327 2.87 12.74 -10.14
N GLY A 328 3.53 12.86 -8.97
CA GLY A 328 3.76 11.73 -8.08
C GLY A 328 4.69 10.66 -8.70
N ASN A 329 4.69 9.46 -8.09
CA ASN A 329 5.45 8.29 -8.54
C ASN A 329 4.67 7.00 -8.21
N ALA A 330 5.30 5.82 -8.34
CA ALA A 330 4.61 4.54 -8.06
C ALA A 330 4.19 4.39 -6.58
N LEU A 331 4.87 5.06 -5.65
CA LEU A 331 4.61 5.03 -4.20
C LEU A 331 3.91 6.31 -3.68
N SER A 332 3.48 7.20 -4.57
CA SER A 332 2.76 8.42 -4.20
C SER A 332 1.74 8.85 -5.23
N ILE A 333 0.60 9.34 -4.76
CA ILE A 333 -0.50 9.84 -5.59
C ILE A 333 -0.17 11.24 -6.06
N GLY A 334 0.11 11.40 -7.36
CA GLY A 334 0.20 12.70 -8.00
C GLY A 334 -1.16 13.19 -8.48
N GLY A 335 -1.61 14.36 -7.99
CA GLY A 335 -2.92 14.92 -8.37
C GLY A 335 -3.12 15.01 -9.88
N GLU A 336 -2.11 15.48 -10.62
CA GLU A 336 -2.16 15.55 -12.08
C GLU A 336 -2.27 14.18 -12.76
N THR A 337 -1.54 13.19 -12.26
CA THR A 337 -1.51 11.84 -12.86
C THR A 337 -2.85 11.14 -12.71
N ILE A 338 -3.47 11.24 -11.51
CA ILE A 338 -4.79 10.64 -11.28
C ILE A 338 -5.88 11.36 -12.08
N VAL A 339 -5.89 12.69 -12.08
CA VAL A 339 -6.83 13.47 -12.91
C VAL A 339 -6.73 13.07 -14.37
N ARG A 340 -5.52 13.03 -14.96
CA ARG A 340 -5.32 12.60 -16.36
C ARG A 340 -5.74 11.15 -16.60
N SER A 341 -5.54 10.26 -15.62
CA SER A 341 -5.96 8.86 -15.71
C SER A 341 -7.49 8.73 -15.76
N ILE A 342 -8.19 9.49 -14.92
CA ILE A 342 -9.66 9.54 -14.93
C ILE A 342 -10.15 10.09 -16.29
N GLN A 343 -9.58 11.19 -16.78
CA GLN A 343 -9.94 11.79 -18.07
C GLN A 343 -9.73 10.83 -19.24
N LYS A 344 -8.60 10.10 -19.27
CA LYS A 344 -8.34 9.07 -20.28
C LYS A 344 -9.36 7.94 -20.22
N ALA A 345 -9.68 7.46 -19.02
CA ALA A 345 -10.69 6.42 -18.83
C ALA A 345 -12.10 6.89 -19.25
N VAL A 346 -12.44 8.15 -18.99
CA VAL A 346 -13.72 8.75 -19.46
C VAL A 346 -13.75 8.87 -20.97
N ALA A 347 -12.66 9.28 -21.62
CA ALA A 347 -12.58 9.48 -23.06
C ALA A 347 -12.55 8.16 -23.88
N ASP A 348 -12.05 7.06 -23.28
CA ASP A 348 -11.98 5.76 -23.97
C ASP A 348 -13.38 5.14 -24.08
N LYS A 349 -13.90 5.03 -25.31
CA LYS A 349 -15.23 4.48 -25.60
C LYS A 349 -15.38 3.01 -25.19
N SER A 350 -14.29 2.25 -25.12
CA SER A 350 -14.32 0.85 -24.67
C SER A 350 -14.49 0.74 -23.16
N VAL A 351 -14.13 1.77 -22.39
CA VAL A 351 -14.32 1.82 -20.92
C VAL A 351 -15.78 2.12 -20.61
N LYS A 352 -16.44 1.24 -19.85
CA LYS A 352 -17.85 1.38 -19.45
C LYS A 352 -18.01 1.78 -17.99
N ALA A 353 -17.05 1.43 -17.13
CA ALA A 353 -16.99 1.86 -15.73
C ALA A 353 -15.54 2.11 -15.30
N ILE A 354 -15.38 2.87 -14.23
CA ILE A 354 -14.08 3.17 -13.61
C ILE A 354 -14.08 2.63 -12.19
N VAL A 355 -13.04 1.89 -11.83
CA VAL A 355 -12.73 1.53 -10.44
C VAL A 355 -11.52 2.34 -10.00
N LEU A 356 -11.70 3.25 -9.06
CA LEU A 356 -10.60 3.97 -8.41
C LEU A 356 -10.17 3.17 -7.17
N ARG A 357 -9.02 2.48 -7.26
CA ARG A 357 -8.42 1.75 -6.15
C ARG A 357 -7.61 2.71 -5.30
N VAL A 358 -8.08 3.00 -4.09
CA VAL A 358 -7.46 3.95 -3.17
C VAL A 358 -6.82 3.20 -2.00
N ASN A 359 -5.51 3.36 -1.85
CA ASN A 359 -4.76 2.89 -0.69
C ASN A 359 -3.84 4.03 -0.21
N SER A 360 -4.39 4.94 0.60
CA SER A 360 -3.77 6.21 0.92
C SER A 360 -4.13 6.72 2.33
N PRO A 361 -3.12 7.14 3.12
CA PRO A 361 -3.35 7.80 4.41
C PRO A 361 -3.86 9.25 4.27
N GLY A 362 -3.87 9.79 3.05
CA GLY A 362 -4.18 11.18 2.75
C GLY A 362 -2.95 11.97 2.29
N GLY A 363 -2.95 13.29 2.50
CA GLY A 363 -1.87 14.19 2.11
C GLY A 363 -2.33 15.60 1.75
N ASP A 364 -1.87 16.13 0.62
CA ASP A 364 -2.13 17.49 0.18
C ASP A 364 -3.61 17.77 -0.10
N ALA A 365 -4.12 18.84 0.48
CA ALA A 365 -5.54 19.19 0.40
C ALA A 365 -5.96 19.69 -0.97
N ILE A 366 -5.08 20.37 -1.71
CA ILE A 366 -5.37 20.90 -3.04
C ILE A 366 -5.40 19.77 -4.06
N ALA A 367 -4.42 18.88 -3.99
CA ALA A 367 -4.36 17.73 -4.89
C ALA A 367 -5.59 16.81 -4.73
N SER A 368 -6.04 16.57 -3.48
CA SER A 368 -7.24 15.77 -3.25
C SER A 368 -8.51 16.44 -3.79
N GLU A 369 -8.65 17.75 -3.65
CA GLU A 369 -9.79 18.49 -4.18
C GLU A 369 -9.83 18.44 -5.72
N LEU A 370 -8.67 18.51 -6.40
CA LEU A 370 -8.59 18.34 -7.85
C LEU A 370 -9.08 16.96 -8.29
N ILE A 371 -8.64 15.90 -7.60
CA ILE A 371 -9.07 14.52 -7.89
C ILE A 371 -10.57 14.36 -7.62
N THR A 372 -11.06 14.85 -6.47
CA THR A 372 -12.47 14.78 -6.09
C THR A 372 -13.37 15.45 -7.14
N ASN A 373 -12.98 16.64 -7.59
CA ASN A 373 -13.72 17.34 -8.64
C ASN A 373 -13.76 16.55 -9.96
N GLU A 374 -12.67 15.85 -10.32
CA GLU A 374 -12.65 15.02 -11.52
C GLU A 374 -13.48 13.74 -11.36
N VAL A 375 -13.51 13.12 -10.18
CA VAL A 375 -14.43 12.00 -9.86
C VAL A 375 -15.89 12.44 -10.01
N ILE A 376 -16.25 13.64 -9.51
CA ILE A 376 -17.61 14.20 -9.65
C ILE A 376 -17.99 14.39 -11.12
N LYS A 377 -17.07 14.85 -11.98
CA LYS A 377 -17.30 14.99 -13.43
C LYS A 377 -17.41 13.62 -14.10
N ALA A 378 -16.50 12.72 -13.82
CA ALA A 378 -16.47 11.38 -14.41
C ALA A 378 -17.75 10.59 -14.11
N LYS A 379 -18.25 10.66 -12.88
CA LYS A 379 -19.48 10.01 -12.42
C LYS A 379 -20.72 10.40 -13.24
N LYS A 380 -20.75 11.61 -13.84
CA LYS A 380 -21.84 12.04 -14.70
C LYS A 380 -21.85 11.35 -16.07
N VAL A 381 -20.72 10.74 -16.46
CA VAL A 381 -20.52 10.11 -17.78
C VAL A 381 -20.49 8.59 -17.67
N LYS A 382 -19.79 8.05 -16.66
CA LYS A 382 -19.62 6.61 -16.43
C LYS A 382 -19.70 6.32 -14.93
N PRO A 383 -20.19 5.15 -14.50
CA PRO A 383 -20.10 4.75 -13.09
C PRO A 383 -18.64 4.79 -12.60
N VAL A 384 -18.43 5.44 -11.48
CA VAL A 384 -17.13 5.47 -10.77
C VAL A 384 -17.31 4.74 -9.44
N ILE A 385 -16.66 3.61 -9.30
CA ILE A 385 -16.67 2.82 -8.07
C ILE A 385 -15.33 3.04 -7.37
N VAL A 386 -15.34 3.27 -6.08
CA VAL A 386 -14.11 3.27 -5.29
C VAL A 386 -13.92 1.91 -4.62
N SER A 387 -12.73 1.36 -4.75
CA SER A 387 -12.25 0.22 -3.96
C SER A 387 -11.20 0.71 -2.97
N MET A 388 -11.48 0.63 -1.69
CA MET A 388 -10.52 0.99 -0.66
C MET A 388 -9.59 -0.18 -0.35
N GLY A 389 -8.29 0.09 -0.20
CA GLY A 389 -7.26 -0.85 0.23
C GLY A 389 -7.17 -0.94 1.75
N ASP A 390 -5.94 -1.05 2.24
CA ASP A 390 -5.67 -1.10 3.69
C ASP A 390 -6.08 0.21 4.37
N VAL A 391 -5.81 1.33 3.68
CA VAL A 391 -6.12 2.68 4.17
C VAL A 391 -6.75 3.50 3.04
N ALA A 392 -7.84 4.18 3.33
CA ALA A 392 -8.40 5.22 2.46
C ALA A 392 -8.98 6.33 3.33
N ALA A 393 -8.10 7.17 3.86
CA ALA A 393 -8.45 8.10 4.92
C ALA A 393 -8.05 9.53 4.57
N SER A 394 -8.75 10.48 5.20
CA SER A 394 -8.49 11.91 5.03
C SER A 394 -8.60 12.33 3.55
N ALA A 395 -7.55 12.84 2.89
CA ALA A 395 -7.57 13.11 1.44
C ALA A 395 -7.93 11.85 0.61
N GLY A 396 -7.53 10.64 1.08
CA GLY A 396 -7.90 9.36 0.48
C GLY A 396 -9.41 9.10 0.55
N TYR A 397 -10.05 9.44 1.67
CA TYR A 397 -11.51 9.36 1.80
C TYR A 397 -12.22 10.46 1.00
N GLU A 398 -11.67 11.68 1.00
CA GLU A 398 -12.27 12.79 0.25
C GLU A 398 -12.45 12.47 -1.24
N MET A 399 -11.40 11.97 -1.89
CA MET A 399 -11.46 11.60 -3.32
C MET A 399 -12.42 10.44 -3.59
N ALA A 400 -12.70 9.62 -2.57
CA ALA A 400 -13.66 8.51 -2.65
C ALA A 400 -15.11 8.96 -2.44
N SER A 401 -15.34 9.99 -1.61
CA SER A 401 -16.62 10.34 -1.02
C SER A 401 -17.75 10.60 -2.02
N ASN A 402 -17.42 11.06 -3.22
CA ASN A 402 -18.38 11.40 -4.27
C ASN A 402 -18.53 10.35 -5.38
N ALA A 403 -17.95 9.16 -5.22
CA ALA A 403 -18.09 8.05 -6.16
C ALA A 403 -19.56 7.58 -6.30
N THR A 404 -19.85 6.75 -7.30
CA THR A 404 -21.18 6.13 -7.47
C THR A 404 -21.44 5.15 -6.34
N LYS A 405 -20.44 4.31 -6.03
CA LYS A 405 -20.41 3.37 -4.90
C LYS A 405 -19.01 3.29 -4.32
N ILE A 406 -18.95 3.00 -3.02
CA ILE A 406 -17.69 2.81 -2.28
C ILE A 406 -17.70 1.41 -1.68
N VAL A 407 -16.66 0.65 -1.96
CA VAL A 407 -16.44 -0.72 -1.45
C VAL A 407 -15.18 -0.71 -0.59
N ALA A 408 -15.25 -1.28 0.61
CA ALA A 408 -14.11 -1.40 1.52
C ALA A 408 -14.11 -2.74 2.26
N SER A 409 -12.94 -3.27 2.61
CA SER A 409 -12.83 -4.39 3.56
C SER A 409 -13.37 -3.98 4.94
N PRO A 410 -13.92 -4.89 5.75
CA PRO A 410 -14.34 -4.58 7.12
C PRO A 410 -13.25 -3.93 7.95
N ILE A 411 -11.99 -4.29 7.67
CA ILE A 411 -10.78 -3.86 8.38
C ILE A 411 -9.98 -2.78 7.66
N THR A 412 -10.50 -2.22 6.57
CA THR A 412 -9.95 -1.00 5.97
C THR A 412 -9.98 0.15 6.99
N ILE A 413 -8.92 0.92 7.06
CA ILE A 413 -8.87 2.16 7.87
C ILE A 413 -9.33 3.33 7.01
N THR A 414 -10.40 4.01 7.41
CA THR A 414 -11.00 5.08 6.61
C THR A 414 -11.50 6.26 7.46
N GLY A 415 -12.24 7.18 6.88
CA GLY A 415 -12.71 8.39 7.54
C GLY A 415 -11.61 9.42 7.69
N SER A 416 -11.21 9.74 8.92
CA SER A 416 -10.27 10.84 9.23
C SER A 416 -10.66 12.15 8.54
N ILE A 417 -12.00 12.42 8.45
CA ILE A 417 -12.55 13.61 7.82
C ILE A 417 -12.17 14.81 8.67
N GLY A 418 -11.11 15.49 8.29
CA GLY A 418 -10.51 16.57 9.05
C GLY A 418 -9.22 17.06 8.41
N VAL A 419 -8.82 18.27 8.79
CA VAL A 419 -7.65 18.97 8.25
C VAL A 419 -6.80 19.55 9.37
N PHE A 420 -5.53 19.77 9.07
CA PHE A 420 -4.60 20.46 9.96
C PHE A 420 -3.49 21.13 9.13
N GLY A 421 -2.77 22.06 9.73
CA GLY A 421 -1.54 22.62 9.19
C GLY A 421 -0.42 22.54 10.23
N VAL A 422 0.77 22.16 9.80
CA VAL A 422 1.98 22.14 10.61
C VAL A 422 2.97 23.16 10.04
N ILE A 423 3.43 24.06 10.89
CA ILE A 423 4.33 25.15 10.49
C ILE A 423 5.54 25.14 11.41
N PRO A 424 6.66 24.53 10.98
CA PRO A 424 7.88 24.51 11.75
C PRO A 424 8.58 25.87 11.71
N ASN A 425 9.25 26.23 12.81
CA ASN A 425 10.08 27.43 12.92
C ASN A 425 11.47 27.05 13.45
N PHE A 426 12.45 27.19 12.59
CA PHE A 426 13.86 26.86 12.88
C PHE A 426 14.67 28.08 13.33
N GLY A 427 14.07 29.26 13.50
CA GLY A 427 14.77 30.51 13.79
C GLY A 427 15.59 30.48 15.08
N LYS A 428 15.09 29.82 16.14
CA LYS A 428 15.84 29.66 17.40
C LYS A 428 16.98 28.65 17.23
N LEU A 429 16.75 27.50 16.58
CA LEU A 429 17.81 26.53 16.25
C LEU A 429 18.97 27.19 15.52
N LEU A 430 18.66 27.94 14.46
CA LEU A 430 19.66 28.61 13.64
C LEU A 430 20.46 29.65 14.43
N ARG A 431 19.79 30.47 15.26
CA ARG A 431 20.46 31.46 16.11
C ARG A 431 21.24 30.85 17.26
N ASN A 432 20.59 30.03 18.07
CA ASN A 432 21.12 29.61 19.36
C ASN A 432 22.16 28.48 19.24
N LYS A 433 21.98 27.60 18.25
CA LYS A 433 22.83 26.40 18.08
C LYS A 433 23.86 26.57 16.95
N LEU A 434 23.50 27.31 15.89
CA LEU A 434 24.34 27.42 14.70
C LEU A 434 24.94 28.82 14.48
N GLY A 435 24.57 29.80 15.32
CA GLY A 435 25.10 31.19 15.22
C GLY A 435 24.66 31.95 13.95
N VAL A 436 23.61 31.48 13.26
CA VAL A 436 23.10 32.14 12.04
C VAL A 436 22.15 33.25 12.42
N THR A 437 22.37 34.44 11.92
CA THR A 437 21.50 35.61 12.13
C THR A 437 20.79 36.01 10.83
N PHE A 438 19.63 36.65 10.98
CA PHE A 438 18.81 37.10 9.85
C PHE A 438 18.55 38.60 9.99
N ASP A 439 18.88 39.36 8.97
CA ASP A 439 18.42 40.73 8.77
C ASP A 439 17.28 40.74 7.74
N THR A 440 16.32 41.64 7.88
CA THR A 440 15.11 41.61 7.06
C THR A 440 14.70 42.97 6.57
N VAL A 441 14.46 43.03 5.27
CA VAL A 441 13.80 44.14 4.62
C VAL A 441 12.46 43.67 4.05
N GLN A 442 11.40 44.41 4.33
CA GLN A 442 10.01 44.03 3.94
C GLN A 442 9.29 45.25 3.37
N THR A 443 8.52 45.05 2.32
CA THR A 443 7.60 46.06 1.78
C THR A 443 6.31 46.17 2.59
N HIS A 444 5.87 45.04 3.20
CA HIS A 444 4.65 44.95 3.98
C HIS A 444 4.88 44.03 5.20
N ALA A 445 4.11 44.24 6.28
CA ALA A 445 4.30 43.57 7.55
C ALA A 445 4.28 42.01 7.47
N ASN A 446 3.55 41.44 6.53
CA ASN A 446 3.39 39.99 6.36
C ASN A 446 4.10 39.43 5.10
N SER A 447 5.03 40.15 4.47
CA SER A 447 5.73 39.68 3.26
C SER A 447 6.46 38.35 3.46
N ASN A 448 6.83 38.01 4.69
CA ASN A 448 7.55 36.78 5.07
C ASN A 448 6.69 35.83 5.92
N MET A 449 5.38 35.81 5.74
CA MET A 449 4.46 35.01 6.60
C MET A 449 4.73 33.51 6.54
N PHE A 450 5.35 33.00 5.47
CA PHE A 450 5.73 31.60 5.32
C PHE A 450 7.20 31.32 5.62
N SER A 451 7.92 32.28 6.21
CA SER A 451 9.33 32.07 6.57
C SER A 451 9.48 31.01 7.66
N PRO A 452 10.29 29.95 7.44
CA PRO A 452 10.54 28.94 8.46
C PRO A 452 11.52 29.42 9.55
N THR A 453 12.03 30.66 9.46
CA THR A 453 13.02 31.23 10.39
C THR A 453 12.45 32.23 11.37
N ARG A 454 11.14 32.47 11.32
CA ARG A 454 10.42 33.45 12.16
C ARG A 454 9.09 32.90 12.64
N PRO A 455 8.65 33.30 13.84
CA PRO A 455 7.29 33.01 14.29
C PRO A 455 6.27 33.71 13.38
N MET A 456 5.14 33.08 13.19
CA MET A 456 4.02 33.62 12.45
C MET A 456 3.42 34.83 13.19
N SER A 457 3.08 35.90 12.46
CA SER A 457 2.34 37.02 13.04
C SER A 457 0.92 36.60 13.47
N LYS A 458 0.27 37.39 14.33
CA LYS A 458 -1.14 37.16 14.73
C LYS A 458 -2.07 37.17 13.53
N GLU A 459 -1.87 38.09 12.61
CA GLU A 459 -2.65 38.27 11.38
C GLU A 459 -2.46 37.06 10.45
N ALA A 460 -1.22 36.62 10.25
CA ALA A 460 -0.93 35.43 9.45
C ALA A 460 -1.56 34.17 10.07
N ARG A 461 -1.49 34.04 11.41
CA ARG A 461 -2.11 32.92 12.12
C ARG A 461 -3.63 32.91 11.97
N MET A 462 -4.30 34.08 12.06
CA MET A 462 -5.75 34.18 11.83
C MET A 462 -6.14 33.81 10.40
N VAL A 463 -5.35 34.21 9.41
CA VAL A 463 -5.58 33.83 8.00
C VAL A 463 -5.42 32.33 7.81
N MET A 464 -4.36 31.72 8.37
CA MET A 464 -4.13 30.28 8.30
C MET A 464 -5.25 29.49 9.03
N GLN A 465 -5.70 29.97 10.20
CA GLN A 465 -6.82 29.36 10.91
C GLN A 465 -8.10 29.36 10.05
N ARG A 466 -8.45 30.50 9.46
CA ARG A 466 -9.60 30.61 8.55
C ARG A 466 -9.46 29.69 7.34
N ASN A 467 -8.26 29.61 6.77
CA ASN A 467 -8.00 28.74 5.62
C ASN A 467 -8.22 27.26 5.97
N VAL A 468 -7.70 26.81 7.11
CA VAL A 468 -7.88 25.43 7.60
C VAL A 468 -9.36 25.14 7.89
N GLU A 469 -10.09 26.09 8.48
CA GLU A 469 -11.54 25.96 8.72
C GLU A 469 -12.33 25.88 7.40
N ASN A 470 -11.98 26.68 6.39
CA ASN A 470 -12.60 26.61 5.07
C ASN A 470 -12.38 25.26 4.39
N PHE A 471 -11.16 24.69 4.46
CA PHE A 471 -10.90 23.35 3.95
C PHE A 471 -11.71 22.28 4.67
N TYR A 472 -11.88 22.42 5.99
CA TYR A 472 -12.71 21.49 6.75
C TYR A 472 -14.18 21.57 6.34
N GLN A 473 -14.75 22.79 6.21
CA GLN A 473 -16.12 22.97 5.75
C GLN A 473 -16.34 22.46 4.33
N THR A 474 -15.38 22.66 3.44
CA THR A 474 -15.41 22.09 2.08
C THR A 474 -15.45 20.57 2.15
N PHE A 475 -14.58 19.95 2.96
CA PHE A 475 -14.52 18.50 3.09
C PHE A 475 -15.84 17.93 3.62
N ILE A 476 -16.40 18.49 4.72
CA ILE A 476 -17.71 18.08 5.24
C ILE A 476 -18.79 18.19 4.16
N SER A 477 -18.84 19.31 3.44
CA SER A 477 -19.82 19.54 2.39
C SER A 477 -19.69 18.53 1.25
N ARG A 478 -18.44 18.19 0.83
CA ARG A 478 -18.19 17.17 -0.19
C ARG A 478 -18.70 15.79 0.25
N VAL A 479 -18.42 15.41 1.50
CA VAL A 479 -18.90 14.13 2.05
C VAL A 479 -20.43 14.13 2.15
N ALA A 480 -21.03 15.17 2.70
CA ALA A 480 -22.48 15.30 2.82
C ALA A 480 -23.17 15.14 1.45
N GLN A 481 -22.68 15.86 0.44
CA GLN A 481 -23.20 15.78 -0.93
C GLN A 481 -23.00 14.37 -1.56
N GLY A 482 -21.81 13.80 -1.41
CA GLY A 482 -21.48 12.52 -2.04
C GLY A 482 -22.19 11.32 -1.41
N ARG A 483 -22.43 11.40 -0.10
CA ARG A 483 -23.07 10.34 0.69
C ARG A 483 -24.56 10.54 0.97
N ASN A 484 -25.13 11.64 0.48
CA ASN A 484 -26.52 12.04 0.75
C ASN A 484 -26.83 12.11 2.26
N LEU A 485 -25.92 12.77 3.01
CA LEU A 485 -26.01 13.01 4.44
C LEU A 485 -26.12 14.51 4.71
N THR A 486 -26.57 14.88 5.91
CA THR A 486 -26.52 16.29 6.33
C THR A 486 -25.12 16.69 6.78
N THR A 487 -24.75 17.95 6.61
CA THR A 487 -23.44 18.47 7.07
C THR A 487 -23.26 18.30 8.57
N ASP A 488 -24.34 18.50 9.35
CA ASP A 488 -24.31 18.36 10.81
C ASP A 488 -24.06 16.91 11.24
N PHE A 489 -24.69 15.93 10.56
CA PHE A 489 -24.41 14.53 10.82
C PHE A 489 -22.97 14.18 10.44
N VAL A 490 -22.50 14.62 9.28
CA VAL A 490 -21.11 14.40 8.86
C VAL A 490 -20.16 15.03 9.87
N ASP A 491 -20.38 16.28 10.35
CA ASP A 491 -19.52 16.86 11.38
C ASP A 491 -19.50 16.02 12.66
N SER A 492 -20.64 15.47 13.09
CA SER A 492 -20.74 14.68 14.32
C SER A 492 -19.88 13.40 14.29
N ILE A 493 -19.72 12.77 13.12
CA ILE A 493 -18.93 11.56 12.92
C ILE A 493 -17.53 11.83 12.35
N ALA A 494 -17.25 13.07 11.97
CA ALA A 494 -15.99 13.55 11.41
C ALA A 494 -14.99 13.97 12.50
N ARG A 495 -14.68 15.25 12.57
CA ARG A 495 -13.72 15.85 13.52
C ARG A 495 -12.35 15.19 13.50
N GLY A 496 -11.99 14.64 12.34
CA GLY A 496 -10.77 13.88 12.12
C GLY A 496 -10.80 12.42 12.58
N ARG A 497 -11.96 11.90 13.03
CA ARG A 497 -12.07 10.54 13.55
C ARG A 497 -11.83 9.49 12.48
N VAL A 498 -11.07 8.48 12.86
CA VAL A 498 -10.76 7.28 12.07
C VAL A 498 -11.79 6.20 12.36
N TRP A 499 -12.21 5.48 11.33
CA TRP A 499 -13.17 4.39 11.39
C TRP A 499 -12.64 3.13 10.72
N SER A 500 -13.06 1.96 11.18
CA SER A 500 -12.92 0.73 10.39
C SER A 500 -13.90 0.73 9.21
N GLY A 501 -13.67 -0.11 8.19
CA GLY A 501 -14.63 -0.26 7.11
C GLY A 501 -16.01 -0.74 7.59
N GLU A 502 -16.04 -1.61 8.61
CA GLU A 502 -17.28 -2.08 9.22
C GLU A 502 -18.06 -0.94 9.87
N ASP A 503 -17.41 -0.11 10.69
CA ASP A 503 -18.05 1.07 11.30
C ASP A 503 -18.48 2.09 10.24
N ALA A 504 -17.62 2.33 9.25
CA ALA A 504 -17.91 3.24 8.15
C ALA A 504 -19.15 2.84 7.33
N LYS A 505 -19.40 1.52 7.21
CA LYS A 505 -20.62 1.00 6.58
C LYS A 505 -21.87 1.35 7.39
N GLN A 506 -21.82 1.20 8.70
CA GLN A 506 -22.94 1.54 9.59
C GLN A 506 -23.25 3.04 9.59
N LEU A 507 -22.20 3.87 9.43
CA LEU A 507 -22.32 5.34 9.37
C LEU A 507 -22.70 5.87 7.99
N GLY A 508 -22.88 5.02 6.98
CA GLY A 508 -23.17 5.45 5.61
C GLY A 508 -22.00 6.07 4.86
N LEU A 509 -20.77 5.94 5.39
CA LEU A 509 -19.57 6.45 4.75
C LEU A 509 -19.10 5.57 3.59
N ILE A 510 -19.48 4.29 3.57
CA ILE A 510 -19.27 3.37 2.44
C ILE A 510 -20.57 2.64 2.09
N ASP A 511 -20.63 2.01 0.90
CA ASP A 511 -21.83 1.35 0.39
C ASP A 511 -21.82 -0.16 0.60
N GLU A 512 -20.69 -0.83 0.35
CA GLU A 512 -20.58 -2.29 0.40
C GLU A 512 -19.28 -2.74 1.05
N ILE A 513 -19.35 -3.90 1.71
CA ILE A 513 -18.19 -4.59 2.27
C ILE A 513 -17.60 -5.50 1.20
N GLY A 514 -16.28 -5.42 0.97
CA GLY A 514 -15.54 -6.27 0.05
C GLY A 514 -14.19 -5.70 -0.35
N GLY A 515 -13.45 -6.46 -1.14
CA GLY A 515 -12.18 -6.07 -1.74
C GLY A 515 -12.33 -5.58 -3.19
N LEU A 516 -11.21 -5.63 -3.94
CA LEU A 516 -11.19 -5.17 -5.34
C LEU A 516 -12.14 -5.98 -6.25
N ASN A 517 -12.22 -7.30 -6.09
CA ASN A 517 -13.12 -8.13 -6.89
C ASN A 517 -14.58 -7.71 -6.70
N LYS A 518 -14.99 -7.42 -5.45
CA LYS A 518 -16.33 -6.91 -5.16
C LYS A 518 -16.58 -5.56 -5.83
N ALA A 519 -15.59 -4.68 -5.86
CA ALA A 519 -15.70 -3.40 -6.55
C ALA A 519 -15.84 -3.57 -8.08
N LEU A 520 -15.16 -4.55 -8.69
CA LEU A 520 -15.32 -4.89 -10.10
C LEU A 520 -16.72 -5.45 -10.40
N GLU A 521 -17.26 -6.33 -9.55
CA GLU A 521 -18.64 -6.82 -9.65
C GLU A 521 -19.66 -5.68 -9.59
N VAL A 522 -19.48 -4.76 -8.61
CA VAL A 522 -20.34 -3.58 -8.48
C VAL A 522 -20.23 -2.69 -9.73
N ALA A 523 -19.00 -2.48 -10.24
CA ALA A 523 -18.77 -1.68 -11.45
C ALA A 523 -19.45 -2.32 -12.69
N ALA A 524 -19.33 -3.63 -12.85
CA ALA A 524 -19.99 -4.38 -13.92
C ALA A 524 -21.52 -4.26 -13.82
N LYS A 525 -22.08 -4.39 -12.63
CA LYS A 525 -23.52 -4.25 -12.37
C LYS A 525 -24.02 -2.84 -12.70
N GLU A 526 -23.33 -1.81 -12.22
CA GLU A 526 -23.70 -0.40 -12.47
C GLU A 526 -23.58 -0.04 -13.97
N ALA A 527 -22.63 -0.63 -14.67
CA ALA A 527 -22.46 -0.46 -16.11
C ALA A 527 -23.27 -1.46 -16.96
N LYS A 528 -24.03 -2.39 -16.34
CA LYS A 528 -24.84 -3.44 -17.00
C LYS A 528 -24.03 -4.34 -17.93
N LEU A 529 -22.82 -4.71 -17.52
CA LEU A 529 -21.92 -5.58 -18.29
C LEU A 529 -22.13 -7.05 -17.90
N ALA A 530 -22.34 -7.92 -18.90
CA ALA A 530 -22.37 -9.37 -18.70
C ALA A 530 -20.95 -9.98 -18.67
N SER A 531 -20.02 -9.39 -19.40
CA SER A 531 -18.60 -9.71 -19.42
C SER A 531 -17.78 -8.46 -19.68
N TYR A 532 -16.55 -8.42 -19.23
CA TYR A 532 -15.68 -7.25 -19.38
C TYR A 532 -14.21 -7.63 -19.41
N GLY A 533 -13.42 -6.81 -20.10
CA GLY A 533 -11.97 -6.78 -19.91
C GLY A 533 -11.58 -5.77 -18.82
N VAL A 534 -10.34 -5.83 -18.39
CA VAL A 534 -9.77 -4.88 -17.44
C VAL A 534 -8.61 -4.14 -18.09
N ILE A 535 -8.58 -2.81 -17.91
CA ILE A 535 -7.43 -1.98 -18.28
C ILE A 535 -7.00 -1.16 -17.07
N THR A 536 -5.70 -0.92 -16.93
CA THR A 536 -5.13 -0.29 -15.74
C THR A 536 -4.52 1.07 -16.02
N PHE A 537 -4.64 2.00 -15.06
CA PHE A 537 -4.03 3.32 -15.08
C PHE A 537 -3.36 3.65 -13.72
N PRO A 538 -2.37 4.58 -13.70
CA PRO A 538 -1.60 4.99 -14.87
C PRO A 538 -0.90 3.78 -15.51
N LYS A 539 -0.68 3.83 -16.84
CA LYS A 539 0.14 2.80 -17.49
C LYS A 539 1.54 2.86 -16.91
N GLN A 540 2.07 1.72 -16.51
CA GLN A 540 3.47 1.61 -16.16
C GLN A 540 4.30 1.64 -17.44
N SER A 541 5.39 2.43 -17.42
CA SER A 541 6.38 2.37 -18.48
C SER A 541 7.12 1.04 -18.38
N ASP A 542 7.38 0.40 -19.50
CA ASP A 542 8.30 -0.74 -19.51
C ASP A 542 9.69 -0.33 -19.05
N ILE A 543 10.47 -1.27 -18.52
CA ILE A 543 11.80 -1.02 -17.94
C ILE A 543 12.71 -0.32 -18.96
N MET A 544 12.62 -0.68 -20.25
CA MET A 544 13.44 -0.06 -21.29
C MET A 544 13.10 1.42 -21.49
N THR A 545 11.81 1.76 -21.51
CA THR A 545 11.36 3.16 -21.58
C THR A 545 11.82 3.95 -20.36
N GLN A 546 11.83 3.35 -19.16
CA GLN A 546 12.32 3.98 -17.94
C GLN A 546 13.84 4.25 -18.02
N ILE A 547 14.62 3.27 -18.51
CA ILE A 547 16.07 3.42 -18.73
C ILE A 547 16.36 4.54 -19.74
N ILE A 548 15.63 4.57 -20.87
CA ILE A 548 15.81 5.61 -21.89
C ILE A 548 15.49 6.98 -21.31
N ASN A 549 14.44 7.12 -20.54
CA ASN A 549 14.04 8.38 -19.89
C ASN A 549 15.10 8.83 -18.85
N ALA A 550 15.64 7.90 -18.07
CA ALA A 550 16.69 8.17 -17.11
C ALA A 550 18.01 8.63 -17.81
N LEU A 551 18.38 7.97 -18.91
CA LEU A 551 19.57 8.34 -19.70
C LEU A 551 19.40 9.65 -20.48
N SER A 552 18.17 9.98 -20.90
CA SER A 552 17.87 11.24 -21.63
C SER A 552 17.75 12.47 -20.73
N GLY A 553 17.83 12.31 -19.40
CA GLY A 553 17.71 13.40 -18.43
C GLY A 553 16.32 14.04 -18.36
N THR A 554 15.30 13.40 -18.95
CA THR A 554 13.92 13.91 -18.97
C THR A 554 13.17 13.64 -17.66
N ASP A 555 13.64 12.70 -16.85
CA ASP A 555 13.20 12.55 -15.47
C ASP A 555 14.34 13.00 -14.55
N GLU A 556 14.05 13.91 -13.61
CA GLU A 556 14.97 14.19 -12.52
C GLU A 556 15.28 12.87 -11.80
N MET A 557 16.49 12.36 -12.02
CA MET A 557 17.00 11.17 -11.39
C MET A 557 17.23 11.50 -9.91
N LYS A 558 16.15 11.53 -9.13
CA LYS A 558 16.25 11.43 -7.69
C LYS A 558 16.61 9.97 -7.42
N LEU A 559 17.90 9.76 -7.17
CA LEU A 559 18.42 8.55 -6.54
C LEU A 559 17.70 8.38 -5.18
N TYR A 560 16.50 7.85 -5.23
CA TYR A 560 15.90 7.25 -4.07
C TYR A 560 16.60 5.90 -3.89
N SER A 561 17.60 5.89 -2.99
CA SER A 561 18.06 4.62 -2.46
C SER A 561 16.83 3.89 -1.94
N SER A 562 16.56 2.72 -2.51
CA SER A 562 15.61 1.75 -1.97
C SER A 562 16.00 1.47 -0.53
N LYS A 563 15.32 2.12 0.41
CA LYS A 563 15.37 1.72 1.80
C LYS A 563 14.22 0.75 1.99
N THR A 564 14.58 -0.52 2.09
CA THR A 564 13.74 -1.61 2.56
C THR A 564 12.86 -1.16 3.72
N ALA A 565 11.63 -1.68 3.76
CA ALA A 565 10.58 -1.36 4.74
C ALA A 565 11.00 -1.49 6.23
N GLU A 566 12.12 -2.12 6.51
CA GLU A 566 12.65 -2.34 7.86
C GLU A 566 13.25 -1.10 8.54
N ASN A 567 13.48 0.01 7.81
CA ASN A 567 14.08 1.22 8.36
C ASN A 567 13.20 2.45 8.17
N TYR A 568 11.99 2.46 8.73
CA TYR A 568 11.33 3.71 9.13
C TYR A 568 12.15 4.33 10.29
N SER A 569 13.37 4.77 9.96
CA SER A 569 14.23 5.43 10.91
C SER A 569 13.59 6.75 11.34
N ILE A 570 13.90 7.22 12.53
CA ILE A 570 13.53 8.56 13.02
C ILE A 570 13.86 9.64 11.98
N LEU A 571 14.94 9.46 11.20
CA LEU A 571 15.31 10.36 10.09
C LEU A 571 14.28 10.38 8.95
N GLN A 572 13.68 9.24 8.60
CA GLN A 572 12.64 9.16 7.58
C GLN A 572 11.36 9.88 8.05
N GLN A 573 10.97 9.66 9.31
CA GLN A 573 9.81 10.34 9.89
C GLN A 573 10.03 11.85 10.03
N LEU A 574 11.26 12.29 10.34
CA LEU A 574 11.65 13.70 10.35
C LEU A 574 11.65 14.30 8.95
N GLN A 575 12.10 13.54 7.93
CA GLN A 575 12.07 13.95 6.54
C GLN A 575 10.62 14.06 6.03
N ASP A 576 9.77 13.09 6.34
CA ASP A 576 8.35 13.12 6.00
C ASP A 576 7.65 14.28 6.71
N ALA A 577 7.98 14.54 7.98
CA ALA A 577 7.49 15.69 8.72
C ALA A 577 7.93 17.02 8.10
N SER A 578 9.14 17.11 7.58
CA SER A 578 9.64 18.32 6.92
C SER A 578 8.94 18.63 5.59
N GLN A 579 8.34 17.60 4.95
CA GLN A 579 7.54 17.73 3.73
C GLN A 579 6.08 18.12 3.99
N MET A 580 5.62 18.10 5.25
CA MET A 580 4.25 18.47 5.64
C MET A 580 4.06 19.98 5.71
N GLN A 581 4.40 20.72 4.65
CA GLN A 581 4.13 22.16 4.58
C GLN A 581 2.74 22.43 4.02
N GLY A 582 2.07 23.47 4.56
CA GLY A 582 0.73 23.86 4.12
C GLY A 582 -0.40 23.08 4.81
N VAL A 583 -1.61 23.15 4.21
CA VAL A 583 -2.79 22.47 4.74
C VAL A 583 -2.78 21.00 4.34
N GLN A 584 -2.82 20.11 5.31
CA GLN A 584 -2.74 18.68 5.14
C GLN A 584 -4.05 17.97 5.50
N LYS A 585 -4.40 16.99 4.69
CA LYS A 585 -5.41 15.99 4.96
C LYS A 585 -4.71 14.63 5.03
N ARG A 586 -4.21 14.26 6.21
CA ARG A 586 -3.42 13.05 6.41
C ARG A 586 -3.82 12.32 7.70
N LEU A 587 -3.62 11.00 7.73
CA LEU A 587 -3.72 10.20 8.95
C LEU A 587 -2.61 10.54 9.95
N PRO A 588 -2.88 10.38 11.26
CA PRO A 588 -1.95 10.78 12.32
C PRO A 588 -0.65 9.99 12.38
N TYR A 589 -0.63 8.76 11.88
CA TYR A 589 0.54 7.87 12.01
C TYR A 589 0.48 6.74 10.97
N VAL A 590 1.64 6.14 10.72
CA VAL A 590 1.74 4.87 9.99
C VAL A 590 1.57 3.75 11.03
N ILE A 591 0.62 2.88 10.82
CA ILE A 591 0.47 1.67 11.63
C ILE A 591 1.43 0.65 11.02
N SER A 592 2.52 0.35 11.73
CA SER A 592 3.36 -0.80 11.42
C SER A 592 2.73 -2.05 12.04
N PHE A 593 2.57 -3.08 11.25
CA PHE A 593 1.97 -4.35 11.65
C PHE A 593 3.03 -5.43 11.72
#